data_88e31d7542aa58cdbd1a4a96e78a5e16
#
_entry.id   88e31d7542aa58cdbd1a4a96e78a5e16
#
_cell.length_a   1.000
_cell.length_b   1.000
_cell.length_c   1.000
_cell.angle_alpha   90.00
_cell.angle_beta   90.00
_cell.angle_gamma   90.00
#
_symmetry.space_group_name_H-M   'P 1'
#
loop_
_entity.id
_entity.type
_entity.pdbx_description
1 polymer ?
#
loop_
_entity_poly.entity_id
_entity_poly.type
_entity_poly.pdbx_seq_one_letter_code
_entity_poly.pdbx_strand_id
1 'polypeptide(L)'
;MYKRQVVMVSEKKNHVGFSTRIGFVLAAAGSAVGLGNIWRFPYLAAQYGGGIFLLVYIILAVTFGFSLMITEIAIGRKTGKSVIGAYASISRKFAPLGWIAAAVPIIIFPYYCVIGGWVLKYLTVYLTGTGVGAADDGTFFNSFIGGTSQPLLFLAIFIILTSAVVLMGVQKGIEKVSTVLMPLLVIISIVIAVYTLTLDGAVDGLLYYLKPNFKEFSLKTLVAAMGQLFYSMSLAMGIMITYGSYMRKEDNLEKSVRHIELFDTAVAFISGMMIIPAVFAFSGGNKDALSAGPKLMFITLPNVFASMSGGKIIGAVFFILVLLAALTSSISLMETIVSILCEKLKAKRKTICIFVMISAFAIGILSVFGYSIWSGFTIAGKQLLDFFDFFSNNILMPIVALFTCILIGYVAKTKIIEDEIELNSKFKSVKMYRIMMKYIAPVFMLAIFISSVIGYV
;
A
#
# COMPACT_ATOMS: atom_id res chain seq x y z
N MET A 1 49.21 -22.36 -35.06
CA MET A 1 48.75 -22.17 -33.66
C MET A 1 48.14 -20.79 -33.56
N TYR A 2 46.84 -20.66 -33.93
CA TYR A 2 46.11 -19.39 -33.90
C TYR A 2 45.22 -19.36 -32.66
N LYS A 3 45.53 -18.46 -31.70
CA LYS A 3 44.65 -18.12 -30.57
C LYS A 3 43.50 -17.28 -31.10
N ARG A 4 42.29 -17.84 -31.14
CA ARG A 4 41.04 -17.09 -31.28
C ARG A 4 40.79 -16.33 -29.96
N GLN A 5 41.03 -15.03 -29.94
CA GLN A 5 40.49 -14.15 -28.94
C GLN A 5 38.99 -14.03 -29.17
N VAL A 6 38.21 -14.64 -28.30
CA VAL A 6 36.76 -14.37 -28.20
C VAL A 6 36.61 -13.02 -27.56
N VAL A 7 36.35 -11.97 -28.38
CA VAL A 7 35.92 -10.66 -27.92
C VAL A 7 34.48 -10.86 -27.45
N MET A 8 34.30 -10.93 -26.13
CA MET A 8 32.96 -10.79 -25.54
C MET A 8 32.55 -9.33 -25.68
N VAL A 9 31.81 -9.05 -26.75
CA VAL A 9 31.04 -7.80 -26.84
C VAL A 9 29.93 -7.89 -25.81
N SER A 10 30.16 -7.28 -24.66
CA SER A 10 29.11 -7.04 -23.67
C SER A 10 28.09 -6.08 -24.32
N GLU A 11 27.03 -6.63 -24.91
CA GLU A 11 25.81 -5.86 -25.16
C GLU A 11 25.36 -5.26 -23.81
N LYS A 12 25.63 -3.98 -23.60
CA LYS A 12 24.94 -3.16 -22.62
C LYS A 12 23.46 -3.15 -23.01
N LYS A 13 22.71 -4.21 -22.65
CA LYS A 13 21.25 -4.11 -22.54
C LYS A 13 21.00 -2.92 -21.61
N ASN A 14 20.40 -1.85 -22.14
CA ASN A 14 19.86 -0.77 -21.34
C ASN A 14 18.89 -1.40 -20.32
N HIS A 15 19.38 -1.67 -19.11
CA HIS A 15 18.57 -2.19 -18.02
C HIS A 15 17.57 -1.12 -17.65
N VAL A 16 16.31 -1.31 -18.04
CA VAL A 16 15.19 -0.52 -17.55
C VAL A 16 14.95 -0.93 -16.10
N GLY A 17 15.67 -0.33 -15.16
CA GLY A 17 15.61 -0.66 -13.75
C GLY A 17 16.02 0.53 -12.88
N PHE A 18 15.96 0.37 -11.57
CA PHE A 18 16.40 1.38 -10.63
C PHE A 18 17.91 1.68 -10.79
N SER A 19 18.26 2.95 -10.68
CA SER A 19 19.66 3.37 -10.81
C SER A 19 20.45 3.13 -9.52
N THR A 20 19.79 3.23 -8.37
CA THR A 20 20.37 3.08 -7.05
C THR A 20 19.57 2.14 -6.15
N ARG A 21 20.27 1.51 -5.17
CA ARG A 21 19.60 0.72 -4.14
C ARG A 21 18.66 1.58 -3.28
N ILE A 22 19.06 2.80 -2.95
CA ILE A 22 18.22 3.73 -2.15
C ILE A 22 16.96 4.10 -2.94
N GLY A 23 17.10 4.39 -4.24
CA GLY A 23 15.96 4.66 -5.11
C GLY A 23 14.96 3.50 -5.17
N PHE A 24 15.45 2.26 -5.29
CA PHE A 24 14.62 1.06 -5.18
C PHE A 24 13.90 0.98 -3.83
N VAL A 25 14.64 1.14 -2.71
CA VAL A 25 14.05 1.05 -1.36
C VAL A 25 12.99 2.13 -1.15
N LEU A 26 13.25 3.38 -1.54
CA LEU A 26 12.29 4.48 -1.37
C LEU A 26 11.07 4.34 -2.29
N ALA A 27 11.24 3.81 -3.50
CA ALA A 27 10.11 3.53 -4.38
C ALA A 27 9.23 2.40 -3.84
N ALA A 28 9.83 1.29 -3.38
CA ALA A 28 9.10 0.18 -2.80
C ALA A 28 8.47 0.54 -1.44
N ALA A 29 9.17 1.29 -0.60
CA ALA A 29 8.61 1.85 0.63
C ALA A 29 7.46 2.82 0.34
N GLY A 30 7.57 3.67 -0.70
CA GLY A 30 6.49 4.56 -1.12
C GLY A 30 5.27 3.82 -1.66
N SER A 31 5.46 2.60 -2.19
CA SER A 31 4.34 1.73 -2.52
C SER A 31 3.67 1.16 -1.28
N ALA A 32 4.46 0.72 -0.31
CA ALA A 32 3.96 0.15 0.93
C ALA A 32 3.29 1.22 1.81
N VAL A 33 3.93 2.38 1.97
CA VAL A 33 3.36 3.51 2.71
C VAL A 33 2.24 4.17 1.90
N GLY A 34 1.01 3.90 2.27
CA GLY A 34 -0.17 4.39 1.59
C GLY A 34 -1.27 4.86 2.55
N LEU A 35 -2.46 4.96 2.02
CA LEU A 35 -3.65 5.32 2.79
C LEU A 35 -3.89 4.35 3.96
N GLY A 36 -3.52 3.08 3.81
CA GLY A 36 -3.65 2.06 4.84
C GLY A 36 -2.87 2.34 6.12
N ASN A 37 -1.68 2.96 6.02
CA ASN A 37 -0.88 3.35 7.19
C ASN A 37 -1.48 4.56 7.91
N ILE A 38 -2.11 5.47 7.16
CA ILE A 38 -2.57 6.77 7.70
C ILE A 38 -3.96 6.65 8.34
N TRP A 39 -4.91 5.90 7.74
CA TRP A 39 -6.24 5.82 8.33
C TRP A 39 -6.59 4.46 8.93
N ARG A 40 -6.28 3.35 8.19
CA ARG A 40 -6.71 2.01 8.61
C ARG A 40 -5.93 1.51 9.81
N PHE A 41 -4.63 1.74 9.83
CA PHE A 41 -3.78 1.31 10.94
C PHE A 41 -4.16 1.97 12.27
N PRO A 42 -4.30 3.32 12.39
CA PRO A 42 -4.71 3.96 13.64
C PRO A 42 -6.08 3.49 14.12
N TYR A 43 -7.05 3.35 13.21
CA TYR A 43 -8.36 2.84 13.52
C TYR A 43 -8.30 1.42 14.12
N LEU A 44 -7.62 0.49 13.44
CA LEU A 44 -7.48 -0.88 13.92
C LEU A 44 -6.70 -0.95 15.24
N ALA A 45 -5.65 -0.16 15.39
CA ALA A 45 -4.90 -0.09 16.62
C ALA A 45 -5.80 0.35 17.79
N ALA A 46 -6.62 1.37 17.60
CA ALA A 46 -7.55 1.81 18.64
C ALA A 46 -8.65 0.79 18.92
N GLN A 47 -9.18 0.13 17.92
CA GLN A 47 -10.27 -0.84 18.09
C GLN A 47 -9.81 -2.16 18.72
N TYR A 48 -8.57 -2.59 18.47
CA TYR A 48 -8.06 -3.89 18.87
C TYR A 48 -7.00 -3.84 19.98
N GLY A 49 -7.09 -2.85 20.89
CA GLY A 49 -6.35 -2.81 22.15
C GLY A 49 -5.06 -1.98 22.13
N GLY A 50 -4.96 -1.00 21.24
CA GLY A 50 -3.87 -0.01 21.27
C GLY A 50 -2.48 -0.63 21.22
N GLY A 51 -1.75 -0.55 22.33
CA GLY A 51 -0.37 -1.03 22.43
C GLY A 51 -0.20 -2.53 22.19
N ILE A 52 -1.19 -3.38 22.52
CA ILE A 52 -1.09 -4.83 22.21
C ILE A 52 -1.23 -5.10 20.73
N PHE A 53 -2.10 -4.36 20.01
CA PHE A 53 -2.19 -4.43 18.56
C PHE A 53 -0.86 -4.00 17.91
N LEU A 54 -0.27 -2.89 18.36
CA LEU A 54 1.03 -2.40 17.89
C LEU A 54 2.13 -3.45 18.08
N LEU A 55 2.21 -4.08 19.25
CA LEU A 55 3.20 -5.13 19.52
C LEU A 55 3.04 -6.32 18.57
N VAL A 56 1.82 -6.81 18.40
CA VAL A 56 1.50 -7.91 17.48
C VAL A 56 1.86 -7.53 16.04
N TYR A 57 1.49 -6.31 15.62
CA TYR A 57 1.80 -5.81 14.29
C TYR A 57 3.31 -5.78 14.01
N ILE A 58 4.13 -5.26 14.94
CA ILE A 58 5.59 -5.22 14.79
C ILE A 58 6.18 -6.64 14.67
N ILE A 59 5.73 -7.58 15.52
CA ILE A 59 6.19 -8.98 15.46
C ILE A 59 5.85 -9.59 14.09
N LEU A 60 4.65 -9.37 13.62
CA LEU A 60 4.21 -9.88 12.30
C LEU A 60 4.95 -9.20 11.15
N ALA A 61 5.27 -7.92 11.25
CA ALA A 61 6.04 -7.20 10.23
C ALA A 61 7.41 -7.85 10.03
N VAL A 62 8.19 -8.01 11.11
CA VAL A 62 9.57 -8.53 11.05
C VAL A 62 9.66 -10.04 10.74
N THR A 63 8.53 -10.76 10.77
CA THR A 63 8.47 -12.20 10.51
C THR A 63 7.69 -12.53 9.26
N PHE A 64 6.37 -12.38 9.31
CA PHE A 64 5.44 -12.73 8.26
C PHE A 64 5.54 -11.79 7.04
N GLY A 65 5.46 -10.47 7.28
CA GLY A 65 5.55 -9.44 6.24
C GLY A 65 6.89 -9.50 5.51
N PHE A 66 7.99 -9.56 6.26
CA PHE A 66 9.32 -9.76 5.70
C PHE A 66 9.40 -10.98 4.79
N SER A 67 8.86 -12.12 5.22
CA SER A 67 8.99 -13.38 4.47
C SER A 67 8.23 -13.36 3.15
N LEU A 68 7.05 -12.75 3.11
CA LEU A 68 6.30 -12.58 1.87
C LEU A 68 6.95 -11.54 0.96
N MET A 69 7.34 -10.39 1.48
CA MET A 69 7.95 -9.32 0.70
C MET A 69 9.26 -9.76 0.05
N ILE A 70 10.16 -10.41 0.80
CA ILE A 70 11.42 -10.90 0.24
C ILE A 70 11.19 -11.96 -0.82
N THR A 71 10.14 -12.79 -0.68
CA THR A 71 9.75 -13.77 -1.67
C THR A 71 9.35 -13.13 -2.99
N GLU A 72 8.44 -12.15 -2.95
CA GLU A 72 7.94 -11.48 -4.16
C GLU A 72 9.05 -10.70 -4.87
N ILE A 73 9.86 -9.94 -4.12
CA ILE A 73 10.99 -9.20 -4.70
C ILE A 73 12.01 -10.15 -5.30
N ALA A 74 12.32 -11.28 -4.63
CA ALA A 74 13.24 -12.28 -5.15
C ALA A 74 12.71 -12.95 -6.42
N ILE A 75 11.41 -13.29 -6.48
CA ILE A 75 10.76 -13.82 -7.70
C ILE A 75 10.94 -12.84 -8.86
N GLY A 76 10.64 -11.56 -8.63
CA GLY A 76 10.80 -10.48 -9.62
C GLY A 76 12.26 -10.37 -10.09
N ARG A 77 13.20 -10.23 -9.15
CA ARG A 77 14.64 -10.07 -9.43
C ARG A 77 15.24 -11.29 -10.15
N LYS A 78 14.82 -12.50 -9.76
CA LYS A 78 15.29 -13.75 -10.38
C LYS A 78 14.83 -13.85 -11.83
N THR A 79 13.58 -13.53 -12.10
CA THR A 79 12.98 -13.76 -13.41
C THR A 79 13.15 -12.59 -14.36
N GLY A 80 13.29 -11.35 -13.85
CA GLY A 80 13.34 -10.13 -14.65
C GLY A 80 12.05 -9.89 -15.45
N LYS A 81 10.90 -10.43 -14.99
CA LYS A 81 9.62 -10.39 -15.70
C LYS A 81 8.52 -9.76 -14.84
N SER A 82 7.45 -9.31 -15.51
CA SER A 82 6.22 -8.92 -14.82
C SER A 82 5.56 -10.11 -14.14
N VAL A 83 4.58 -9.85 -13.28
CA VAL A 83 3.98 -10.88 -12.41
C VAL A 83 3.50 -12.13 -13.16
N ILE A 84 2.88 -11.96 -14.35
CA ILE A 84 2.39 -13.11 -15.14
C ILE A 84 3.56 -13.96 -15.63
N GLY A 85 4.57 -13.32 -16.22
CA GLY A 85 5.76 -14.01 -16.71
C GLY A 85 6.60 -14.59 -15.58
N ALA A 86 6.64 -13.94 -14.43
CA ALA A 86 7.41 -14.38 -13.27
C ALA A 86 6.88 -15.71 -12.71
N TYR A 87 5.59 -15.82 -12.40
CA TYR A 87 5.01 -17.09 -11.91
C TYR A 87 5.13 -18.23 -12.93
N ALA A 88 4.86 -17.95 -14.22
CA ALA A 88 5.01 -18.92 -15.29
C ALA A 88 6.44 -19.43 -15.43
N SER A 89 7.45 -18.59 -15.16
CA SER A 89 8.88 -18.96 -15.21
C SER A 89 9.32 -19.82 -14.03
N ILE A 90 8.71 -19.63 -12.85
CA ILE A 90 8.97 -20.49 -11.67
C ILE A 90 8.31 -21.85 -11.85
N SER A 91 7.04 -21.89 -12.27
CA SER A 91 6.33 -23.14 -12.54
C SER A 91 5.18 -22.92 -13.53
N ARG A 92 5.17 -23.67 -14.65
CA ARG A 92 4.07 -23.61 -15.64
C ARG A 92 2.70 -23.94 -15.03
N LYS A 93 2.64 -24.82 -14.03
CA LYS A 93 1.40 -25.17 -13.32
C LYS A 93 0.80 -23.98 -12.55
N PHE A 94 1.63 -23.01 -12.15
CA PHE A 94 1.24 -21.80 -11.44
C PHE A 94 1.13 -20.57 -12.35
N ALA A 95 1.18 -20.75 -13.67
CA ALA A 95 0.94 -19.65 -14.62
C ALA A 95 -0.43 -18.97 -14.40
N PRO A 96 -1.55 -19.66 -14.09
CA PRO A 96 -2.83 -19.02 -13.78
C PRO A 96 -2.76 -18.07 -12.58
N LEU A 97 -1.91 -18.36 -11.56
CA LEU A 97 -1.72 -17.49 -10.42
C LEU A 97 -1.21 -16.10 -10.82
N GLY A 98 -0.34 -16.03 -11.82
CA GLY A 98 0.13 -14.76 -12.36
C GLY A 98 -0.98 -13.90 -12.96
N TRP A 99 -2.01 -14.49 -13.55
CA TRP A 99 -3.17 -13.77 -14.06
C TRP A 99 -4.07 -13.26 -12.93
N ILE A 100 -4.29 -14.07 -11.89
CA ILE A 100 -5.04 -13.64 -10.69
C ILE A 100 -4.31 -12.48 -10.02
N ALA A 101 -2.99 -12.60 -9.82
CA ALA A 101 -2.17 -11.53 -9.25
C ALA A 101 -2.14 -10.26 -10.11
N ALA A 102 -2.24 -10.38 -11.45
CA ALA A 102 -2.34 -9.24 -12.35
C ALA A 102 -3.72 -8.55 -12.28
N ALA A 103 -4.79 -9.29 -11.99
CA ALA A 103 -6.14 -8.72 -11.84
C ALA A 103 -6.23 -7.80 -10.62
N VAL A 104 -5.46 -8.07 -9.56
CA VAL A 104 -5.49 -7.28 -8.32
C VAL A 104 -5.21 -5.79 -8.57
N PRO A 105 -4.05 -5.37 -9.10
CA PRO A 105 -3.79 -3.95 -9.34
C PRO A 105 -4.71 -3.34 -10.40
N ILE A 106 -5.21 -4.13 -11.38
CA ILE A 106 -6.17 -3.66 -12.39
C ILE A 106 -7.50 -3.25 -11.76
N ILE A 107 -7.94 -3.98 -10.72
CA ILE A 107 -9.18 -3.65 -9.99
C ILE A 107 -8.92 -2.52 -9.00
N ILE A 108 -7.80 -2.55 -8.26
CA ILE A 108 -7.50 -1.58 -7.21
C ILE A 108 -7.25 -0.18 -7.79
N PHE A 109 -6.45 -0.05 -8.83
CA PHE A 109 -5.98 1.24 -9.34
C PHE A 109 -7.10 2.23 -9.65
N PRO A 110 -8.20 1.87 -10.37
CA PRO A 110 -9.29 2.78 -10.65
C PRO A 110 -9.98 3.35 -9.41
N TYR A 111 -10.41 2.49 -8.47
CA TYR A 111 -11.11 2.98 -7.27
C TYR A 111 -10.15 3.69 -6.30
N TYR A 112 -8.89 3.30 -6.24
CA TYR A 112 -7.88 3.99 -5.45
C TYR A 112 -7.66 5.43 -5.94
N CYS A 113 -7.74 5.64 -7.27
CA CYS A 113 -7.70 6.99 -7.85
C CYS A 113 -8.94 7.82 -7.50
N VAL A 114 -10.11 7.22 -7.31
CA VAL A 114 -11.30 7.93 -6.80
C VAL A 114 -11.03 8.47 -5.41
N ILE A 115 -10.50 7.64 -4.51
CA ILE A 115 -10.15 8.05 -3.15
C ILE A 115 -9.04 9.12 -3.18
N GLY A 116 -8.03 8.98 -4.05
CA GLY A 116 -7.01 10.00 -4.29
C GLY A 116 -7.61 11.33 -4.75
N GLY A 117 -8.66 11.29 -5.57
CA GLY A 117 -9.46 12.46 -5.95
C GLY A 117 -10.16 13.12 -4.75
N TRP A 118 -10.70 12.33 -3.82
CA TRP A 118 -11.28 12.87 -2.57
C TRP A 118 -10.23 13.60 -1.72
N VAL A 119 -9.02 13.04 -1.63
CA VAL A 119 -7.89 13.70 -0.93
C VAL A 119 -7.55 15.04 -1.58
N LEU A 120 -7.49 15.11 -2.91
CA LEU A 120 -7.26 16.36 -3.64
C LEU A 120 -8.38 17.39 -3.39
N LYS A 121 -9.64 16.96 -3.34
CA LYS A 121 -10.76 17.84 -3.01
C LYS A 121 -10.57 18.47 -1.64
N TYR A 122 -10.29 17.65 -0.62
CA TYR A 122 -10.08 18.15 0.74
C TYR A 122 -8.87 19.06 0.85
N LEU A 123 -7.74 18.72 0.20
CA LEU A 123 -6.59 19.61 0.13
C LEU A 123 -6.97 20.98 -0.46
N THR A 124 -7.73 20.99 -1.56
CA THR A 124 -8.21 22.24 -2.18
C THR A 124 -9.03 23.06 -1.20
N VAL A 125 -9.96 22.43 -0.47
CA VAL A 125 -10.82 23.09 0.53
C VAL A 125 -9.99 23.72 1.65
N TYR A 126 -8.97 23.05 2.15
CA TYR A 126 -8.08 23.61 3.18
C TYR A 126 -7.19 24.74 2.65
N LEU A 127 -6.70 24.66 1.42
CA LEU A 127 -5.88 25.71 0.80
C LEU A 127 -6.68 26.95 0.45
N THR A 128 -7.93 26.80 -0.01
CA THR A 128 -8.79 27.94 -0.39
C THR A 128 -9.46 28.64 0.80
N GLY A 129 -9.30 28.14 2.01
CA GLY A 129 -9.77 28.79 3.23
C GLY A 129 -11.12 28.34 3.75
N THR A 130 -11.80 27.42 3.05
CA THR A 130 -13.07 26.83 3.50
C THR A 130 -12.89 25.54 4.31
N GLY A 131 -11.64 25.19 4.68
CA GLY A 131 -11.30 23.93 5.33
C GLY A 131 -12.07 23.66 6.63
N VAL A 132 -12.34 24.70 7.41
CA VAL A 132 -13.18 24.60 8.62
C VAL A 132 -14.65 24.28 8.26
N GLY A 133 -15.13 24.68 7.09
CA GLY A 133 -16.47 24.35 6.59
C GLY A 133 -16.63 22.88 6.13
N ALA A 134 -15.56 22.10 6.10
CA ALA A 134 -15.62 20.64 5.91
C ALA A 134 -15.72 19.87 7.24
N ALA A 135 -15.67 20.58 8.36
CA ALA A 135 -15.88 20.05 9.71
C ALA A 135 -17.38 20.08 10.03
N ASP A 136 -18.05 18.98 9.76
CA ASP A 136 -19.49 18.84 9.99
C ASP A 136 -19.83 17.38 10.35
N ASP A 137 -21.08 17.03 10.41
CA ASP A 137 -21.60 15.68 10.68
C ASP A 137 -21.39 14.67 9.52
N GLY A 138 -20.65 15.08 8.49
CA GLY A 138 -20.42 14.30 7.27
C GLY A 138 -21.25 14.78 6.08
N THR A 139 -22.05 15.84 6.22
CA THR A 139 -22.87 16.39 5.14
C THR A 139 -22.03 16.84 3.97
N PHE A 140 -20.89 17.51 4.23
CA PHE A 140 -19.96 17.95 3.19
C PHE A 140 -19.38 16.77 2.41
N PHE A 141 -18.89 15.74 3.10
CA PHE A 141 -18.34 14.55 2.46
C PHE A 141 -19.40 13.79 1.65
N ASN A 142 -20.58 13.55 2.26
CA ASN A 142 -21.66 12.83 1.61
C ASN A 142 -22.20 13.58 0.39
N SER A 143 -22.34 14.92 0.47
CA SER A 143 -22.75 15.75 -0.66
C SER A 143 -21.72 15.73 -1.79
N PHE A 144 -20.43 15.72 -1.45
CA PHE A 144 -19.35 15.65 -2.44
C PHE A 144 -19.36 14.32 -3.17
N ILE A 145 -19.34 13.18 -2.44
CA ILE A 145 -19.30 11.84 -3.08
C ILE A 145 -20.62 11.49 -3.77
N GLY A 146 -21.74 12.01 -3.29
CA GLY A 146 -23.06 11.88 -3.93
C GLY A 146 -23.21 12.72 -5.20
N GLY A 147 -22.33 13.69 -5.41
CA GLY A 147 -22.25 14.43 -6.67
C GLY A 147 -21.58 13.65 -7.78
N THR A 148 -21.67 14.14 -9.03
CA THR A 148 -21.07 13.50 -10.21
C THR A 148 -19.89 14.28 -10.75
N SER A 149 -20.07 15.56 -11.04
CA SER A 149 -19.09 16.38 -11.77
C SER A 149 -17.80 16.64 -10.97
N GLN A 150 -17.91 17.00 -9.70
CA GLN A 150 -16.72 17.26 -8.87
C GLN A 150 -15.90 16.00 -8.60
N PRO A 151 -16.45 14.84 -8.16
CA PRO A 151 -15.69 13.63 -8.00
C PRO A 151 -15.01 13.17 -9.30
N LEU A 152 -15.66 13.29 -10.46
CA LEU A 152 -15.05 12.97 -11.75
C LEU A 152 -13.89 13.91 -12.11
N LEU A 153 -14.02 15.21 -11.83
CA LEU A 153 -12.94 16.18 -12.05
C LEU A 153 -11.70 15.83 -11.22
N PHE A 154 -11.88 15.59 -9.92
CA PHE A 154 -10.76 15.27 -9.04
C PHE A 154 -10.16 13.90 -9.31
N LEU A 155 -10.98 12.91 -9.72
CA LEU A 155 -10.50 11.63 -10.25
C LEU A 155 -9.58 11.82 -11.47
N ALA A 156 -10.03 12.63 -12.45
CA ALA A 156 -9.24 12.91 -13.64
C ALA A 156 -7.90 13.57 -13.30
N ILE A 157 -7.91 14.58 -12.43
CA ILE A 157 -6.68 15.27 -11.99
C ILE A 157 -5.73 14.28 -11.31
N PHE A 158 -6.22 13.42 -10.40
CA PHE A 158 -5.37 12.46 -9.70
C PHE A 158 -4.77 11.41 -10.63
N ILE A 159 -5.55 10.88 -11.58
CA ILE A 159 -5.05 9.95 -12.61
C ILE A 159 -3.99 10.62 -13.49
N ILE A 160 -4.19 11.88 -13.90
CA ILE A 160 -3.21 12.62 -14.70
C ILE A 160 -1.90 12.80 -13.93
N LEU A 161 -1.95 13.20 -12.65
CA LEU A 161 -0.76 13.34 -11.80
C LEU A 161 0.02 12.03 -11.69
N THR A 162 -0.68 10.92 -11.41
CA THR A 162 -0.07 9.58 -11.36
C THR A 162 0.56 9.19 -12.70
N SER A 163 -0.20 9.37 -13.78
CA SER A 163 0.21 8.99 -15.13
C SER A 163 1.42 9.79 -15.61
N ALA A 164 1.51 11.07 -15.26
CA ALA A 164 2.64 11.93 -15.62
C ALA A 164 3.96 11.37 -15.06
N VAL A 165 3.95 10.87 -13.82
CA VAL A 165 5.14 10.25 -13.21
C VAL A 165 5.49 8.93 -13.89
N VAL A 166 4.50 8.06 -14.13
CA VAL A 166 4.73 6.76 -14.76
C VAL A 166 5.22 6.91 -16.22
N LEU A 167 4.72 7.91 -16.95
CA LEU A 167 5.17 8.23 -18.32
C LEU A 167 6.66 8.60 -18.39
N MET A 168 7.21 9.23 -17.34
CA MET A 168 8.64 9.55 -17.27
C MET A 168 9.53 8.31 -17.08
N GLY A 169 8.95 7.15 -16.78
CA GLY A 169 9.64 5.87 -16.61
C GLY A 169 10.20 5.65 -15.21
N VAL A 170 10.91 4.51 -15.03
CA VAL A 170 11.33 4.06 -13.70
C VAL A 170 12.33 5.02 -13.05
N GLN A 171 13.42 5.35 -13.73
CA GLN A 171 14.50 6.15 -13.15
C GLN A 171 14.15 7.63 -13.01
N LYS A 172 13.66 8.27 -14.09
CA LYS A 172 13.39 9.71 -14.13
C LYS A 172 12.05 10.08 -13.47
N GLY A 173 11.10 9.14 -13.45
CA GLY A 173 9.78 9.32 -12.83
C GLY A 173 9.75 8.69 -11.45
N ILE A 174 9.53 7.40 -11.36
CA ILE A 174 9.22 6.67 -10.13
C ILE A 174 10.32 6.84 -9.08
N GLU A 175 11.58 6.53 -9.43
CA GLU A 175 12.72 6.61 -8.51
C GLU A 175 12.93 8.04 -8.01
N LYS A 176 13.01 9.01 -8.94
CA LYS A 176 13.27 10.40 -8.58
C LYS A 176 12.15 11.01 -7.74
N VAL A 177 10.91 10.75 -8.09
CA VAL A 177 9.74 11.25 -7.35
C VAL A 177 9.70 10.62 -5.95
N SER A 178 9.85 9.31 -5.84
CA SER A 178 9.85 8.63 -4.53
C SER A 178 11.00 9.07 -3.63
N THR A 179 12.18 9.36 -4.20
CA THR A 179 13.34 9.86 -3.44
C THR A 179 13.07 11.22 -2.78
N VAL A 180 12.18 12.03 -3.35
CA VAL A 180 11.79 13.33 -2.78
C VAL A 180 10.56 13.19 -1.87
N LEU A 181 9.52 12.49 -2.36
CA LEU A 181 8.24 12.43 -1.64
C LEU A 181 8.32 11.63 -0.33
N MET A 182 9.10 10.54 -0.28
CA MET A 182 9.17 9.69 0.91
C MET A 182 9.81 10.38 2.12
N PRO A 183 10.98 11.02 2.03
CA PRO A 183 11.52 11.80 3.14
C PRO A 183 10.59 12.94 3.58
N LEU A 184 9.98 13.64 2.62
CA LEU A 184 9.04 14.73 2.91
C LEU A 184 7.82 14.20 3.69
N LEU A 185 7.26 13.06 3.28
CA LEU A 185 6.16 12.39 3.96
C LEU A 185 6.52 12.07 5.43
N VAL A 186 7.70 11.49 5.67
CA VAL A 186 8.16 11.15 7.02
C VAL A 186 8.33 12.40 7.88
N ILE A 187 8.94 13.46 7.34
CA ILE A 187 9.13 14.73 8.05
C ILE A 187 7.78 15.34 8.44
N ILE A 188 6.85 15.43 7.49
CA ILE A 188 5.51 15.97 7.75
C ILE A 188 4.78 15.13 8.81
N SER A 189 4.86 13.80 8.73
CA SER A 189 4.24 12.90 9.71
C SER A 189 4.78 13.16 11.13
N ILE A 190 6.09 13.32 11.27
CA ILE A 190 6.74 13.62 12.58
C ILE A 190 6.27 14.99 13.09
N VAL A 191 6.25 16.02 12.23
CA VAL A 191 5.82 17.37 12.62
C VAL A 191 4.39 17.36 13.14
N ILE A 192 3.47 16.70 12.44
CA ILE A 192 2.07 16.60 12.89
C ILE A 192 1.97 15.77 14.18
N ALA A 193 2.69 14.65 14.29
CA ALA A 193 2.68 13.82 15.50
C ALA A 193 3.17 14.62 16.72
N VAL A 194 4.29 15.36 16.59
CA VAL A 194 4.81 16.21 17.68
C VAL A 194 3.78 17.28 18.06
N TYR A 195 3.19 17.96 17.08
CA TYR A 195 2.13 18.96 17.35
C TYR A 195 0.94 18.33 18.09
N THR A 196 0.48 17.17 17.65
CA THR A 196 -0.66 16.47 18.28
C THR A 196 -0.40 16.17 19.75
N LEU A 197 0.83 15.81 20.11
CA LEU A 197 1.20 15.53 21.51
C LEU A 197 1.20 16.76 22.41
N THR A 198 1.10 17.96 21.87
CA THR A 198 0.95 19.21 22.65
C THR A 198 -0.49 19.52 23.04
N LEU A 199 -1.47 18.76 22.54
CA LEU A 199 -2.88 18.95 22.83
C LEU A 199 -3.24 18.43 24.22
N ASP A 200 -4.14 19.13 24.91
CA ASP A 200 -4.66 18.69 26.22
C ASP A 200 -5.39 17.34 26.09
N GLY A 201 -5.06 16.38 26.93
CA GLY A 201 -5.61 15.02 26.88
C GLY A 201 -4.96 14.08 25.85
N ALA A 202 -4.03 14.55 25.02
CA ALA A 202 -3.34 13.71 24.03
C ALA A 202 -2.46 12.60 24.67
N VAL A 203 -1.94 12.85 25.88
CA VAL A 203 -1.07 11.91 26.59
C VAL A 203 -1.80 10.61 26.91
N ASP A 204 -3.08 10.66 27.25
CA ASP A 204 -3.88 9.46 27.53
C ASP A 204 -4.02 8.58 26.27
N GLY A 205 -4.25 9.20 25.12
CA GLY A 205 -4.26 8.52 23.83
C GLY A 205 -2.91 7.92 23.47
N LEU A 206 -1.81 8.63 23.74
CA LEU A 206 -0.45 8.11 23.55
C LEU A 206 -0.16 6.90 24.44
N LEU A 207 -0.53 6.97 25.72
CA LEU A 207 -0.33 5.87 26.66
C LEU A 207 -1.17 4.64 26.25
N TYR A 208 -2.41 4.84 25.83
CA TYR A 208 -3.25 3.78 25.28
C TYR A 208 -2.59 3.11 24.07
N TYR A 209 -2.04 3.91 23.16
CA TYR A 209 -1.41 3.43 21.95
C TYR A 209 -0.07 2.70 22.17
N LEU A 210 0.72 3.15 23.16
CA LEU A 210 2.07 2.60 23.38
C LEU A 210 2.13 1.50 24.43
N LYS A 211 1.24 1.51 25.44
CA LYS A 211 1.28 0.57 26.56
C LYS A 211 0.51 -0.71 26.23
N PRO A 212 1.19 -1.87 26.05
CA PRO A 212 0.52 -3.13 25.76
C PRO A 212 -0.35 -3.57 26.94
N ASN A 213 -1.64 -3.79 26.70
CA ASN A 213 -2.55 -4.41 27.65
C ASN A 213 -2.87 -5.84 27.19
N PHE A 214 -2.19 -6.83 27.78
CA PHE A 214 -2.36 -8.23 27.42
C PHE A 214 -3.76 -8.78 27.70
N LYS A 215 -4.57 -8.13 28.55
CA LYS A 215 -5.96 -8.51 28.83
C LYS A 215 -6.88 -8.23 27.63
N GLU A 216 -6.51 -7.30 26.76
CA GLU A 216 -7.23 -6.95 25.53
C GLU A 216 -6.79 -7.80 24.31
N PHE A 217 -5.79 -8.68 24.48
CA PHE A 217 -5.37 -9.57 23.40
C PHE A 217 -6.48 -10.57 23.04
N SER A 218 -6.75 -10.69 21.76
CA SER A 218 -7.74 -11.63 21.23
C SER A 218 -7.27 -12.19 19.86
N LEU A 219 -7.89 -13.27 19.43
CA LEU A 219 -7.68 -13.77 18.05
C LEU A 219 -8.06 -12.71 17.00
N LYS A 220 -9.04 -11.86 17.29
CA LYS A 220 -9.40 -10.74 16.41
C LYS A 220 -8.26 -9.74 16.29
N THR A 221 -7.56 -9.41 17.39
CA THR A 221 -6.36 -8.56 17.37
C THR A 221 -5.30 -9.14 16.42
N LEU A 222 -5.04 -10.45 16.49
CA LEU A 222 -4.07 -11.12 15.63
C LEU A 222 -4.50 -11.06 14.16
N VAL A 223 -5.75 -11.42 13.84
CA VAL A 223 -6.26 -11.43 12.46
C VAL A 223 -6.32 -10.02 11.87
N ALA A 224 -6.74 -9.02 12.66
CA ALA A 224 -6.76 -7.63 12.23
C ALA A 224 -5.35 -7.10 11.95
N ALA A 225 -4.37 -7.41 12.81
CA ALA A 225 -2.97 -7.02 12.59
C ALA A 225 -2.38 -7.70 11.34
N MET A 226 -2.65 -9.00 11.12
CA MET A 226 -2.24 -9.70 9.90
C MET A 226 -2.84 -9.07 8.65
N GLY A 227 -4.16 -8.82 8.65
CA GLY A 227 -4.86 -8.21 7.52
C GLY A 227 -4.36 -6.79 7.23
N GLN A 228 -4.09 -6.00 8.27
CA GLN A 228 -3.51 -4.66 8.12
C GLN A 228 -2.12 -4.71 7.51
N LEU A 229 -1.24 -5.58 8.02
CA LEU A 229 0.12 -5.72 7.52
C LEU A 229 0.15 -6.15 6.06
N PHE A 230 -0.68 -7.12 5.70
CA PHE A 230 -0.78 -7.67 4.37
C PHE A 230 -1.21 -6.60 3.35
N TYR A 231 -2.19 -5.77 3.71
CA TYR A 231 -2.65 -4.66 2.91
C TYR A 231 -1.59 -3.54 2.82
N SER A 232 -1.01 -3.14 3.97
CA SER A 232 -0.04 -2.05 4.07
C SER A 232 1.21 -2.30 3.22
N MET A 233 1.81 -3.49 3.31
CA MET A 233 3.06 -3.81 2.64
C MET A 233 2.93 -4.07 1.13
N SER A 234 1.78 -3.79 0.51
CA SER A 234 1.50 -4.00 -0.93
C SER A 234 1.79 -5.44 -1.40
N LEU A 235 1.50 -6.44 -0.57
CA LEU A 235 1.77 -7.85 -0.87
C LEU A 235 0.66 -8.45 -1.74
N ALA A 236 1.02 -9.46 -2.53
CA ALA A 236 0.12 -10.19 -3.44
C ALA A 236 -0.59 -9.35 -4.52
N MET A 237 -0.12 -8.11 -4.75
CA MET A 237 -0.61 -7.21 -5.80
C MET A 237 0.28 -7.22 -7.06
N GLY A 238 1.33 -8.05 -7.08
CA GLY A 238 2.32 -8.06 -8.16
C GLY A 238 3.29 -6.87 -8.17
N ILE A 239 3.11 -5.90 -7.27
CA ILE A 239 3.95 -4.69 -7.19
C ILE A 239 5.38 -5.06 -6.78
N MET A 240 5.54 -5.83 -5.72
CA MET A 240 6.87 -6.22 -5.22
C MET A 240 7.60 -7.13 -6.21
N ILE A 241 6.88 -7.97 -6.98
CA ILE A 241 7.46 -8.73 -8.10
C ILE A 241 7.92 -7.78 -9.22
N THR A 242 7.10 -6.80 -9.60
CA THR A 242 7.44 -5.82 -10.65
C THR A 242 8.66 -4.99 -10.25
N TYR A 243 8.68 -4.44 -9.03
CA TYR A 243 9.82 -3.67 -8.54
C TYR A 243 11.06 -4.54 -8.35
N GLY A 244 10.89 -5.78 -7.89
CA GLY A 244 11.96 -6.78 -7.85
C GLY A 244 12.59 -7.02 -9.23
N SER A 245 11.78 -7.05 -10.31
CA SER A 245 12.29 -7.23 -11.67
C SER A 245 13.16 -6.05 -12.15
N TYR A 246 13.02 -4.88 -11.52
CA TYR A 246 13.83 -3.68 -11.79
C TYR A 246 15.02 -3.55 -10.84
N MET A 247 15.11 -4.40 -9.80
CA MET A 247 16.21 -4.36 -8.83
C MET A 247 17.51 -4.91 -9.45
N ARG A 248 18.61 -4.21 -9.19
CA ARG A 248 19.93 -4.66 -9.68
C ARG A 248 20.40 -5.92 -8.97
N LYS A 249 21.10 -6.77 -9.69
CA LYS A 249 21.63 -8.03 -9.15
C LYS A 249 22.69 -7.84 -8.06
N GLU A 250 23.43 -6.70 -8.12
CA GLU A 250 24.49 -6.36 -7.18
C GLU A 250 23.96 -5.90 -5.83
N ASP A 251 22.68 -5.49 -5.75
CA ASP A 251 22.11 -4.97 -4.52
C ASP A 251 21.77 -6.09 -3.52
N ASN A 252 22.07 -5.84 -2.24
CA ASN A 252 21.74 -6.77 -1.17
C ASN A 252 20.23 -6.79 -0.94
N LEU A 253 19.58 -7.91 -1.29
CA LEU A 253 18.14 -8.07 -1.25
C LEU A 253 17.61 -8.06 0.18
N GLU A 254 18.16 -8.87 1.09
CA GLU A 254 17.71 -8.94 2.49
C GLU A 254 17.76 -7.58 3.16
N LYS A 255 18.88 -6.86 3.01
CA LYS A 255 19.03 -5.53 3.59
C LYS A 255 18.07 -4.50 2.98
N SER A 256 17.76 -4.61 1.70
CA SER A 256 16.79 -3.71 1.05
C SER A 256 15.37 -3.94 1.57
N VAL A 257 14.96 -5.20 1.69
CA VAL A 257 13.64 -5.56 2.22
C VAL A 257 13.48 -5.12 3.66
N ARG A 258 14.51 -5.29 4.51
CA ARG A 258 14.48 -4.79 5.89
C ARG A 258 14.32 -3.29 5.98
N HIS A 259 14.91 -2.53 5.05
CA HIS A 259 14.70 -1.08 5.02
C HIS A 259 13.28 -0.72 4.58
N ILE A 260 12.71 -1.41 3.59
CA ILE A 260 11.32 -1.17 3.15
C ILE A 260 10.35 -1.44 4.32
N GLU A 261 10.50 -2.59 4.98
CA GLU A 261 9.74 -2.97 6.16
C GLU A 261 9.83 -1.93 7.29
N LEU A 262 11.05 -1.45 7.56
CA LEU A 262 11.28 -0.43 8.59
C LEU A 262 10.57 0.89 8.24
N PHE A 263 10.63 1.33 6.98
CA PHE A 263 9.92 2.53 6.54
C PHE A 263 8.40 2.39 6.66
N ASP A 264 7.83 1.28 6.21
CA ASP A 264 6.39 1.02 6.31
C ASP A 264 5.92 1.00 7.76
N THR A 265 6.60 0.21 8.61
CA THR A 265 6.26 0.08 10.02
C THR A 265 6.45 1.39 10.78
N ALA A 266 7.52 2.16 10.49
CA ALA A 266 7.76 3.45 11.12
C ALA A 266 6.69 4.47 10.76
N VAL A 267 6.26 4.55 9.50
CA VAL A 267 5.18 5.46 9.10
C VAL A 267 3.84 5.04 9.71
N ALA A 268 3.52 3.74 9.75
CA ALA A 268 2.32 3.25 10.43
C ALA A 268 2.35 3.62 11.93
N PHE A 269 3.48 3.43 12.58
CA PHE A 269 3.71 3.80 13.98
C PHE A 269 3.51 5.31 14.22
N ILE A 270 4.14 6.16 13.41
CA ILE A 270 4.02 7.62 13.51
C ILE A 270 2.57 8.07 13.23
N SER A 271 1.89 7.42 12.29
CA SER A 271 0.48 7.72 12.00
C SER A 271 -0.43 7.40 13.19
N GLY A 272 -0.17 6.29 13.89
CA GLY A 272 -0.85 6.00 15.15
C GLY A 272 -0.61 7.07 16.22
N MET A 273 0.65 7.53 16.38
CA MET A 273 1.00 8.65 17.28
C MET A 273 0.37 9.98 16.88
N MET A 274 0.12 10.19 15.59
CA MET A 274 -0.48 11.41 15.08
C MET A 274 -2.00 11.43 15.29
N ILE A 275 -2.68 10.31 15.06
CA ILE A 275 -4.15 10.27 14.95
C ILE A 275 -4.80 9.86 16.27
N ILE A 276 -4.31 8.83 16.95
CA ILE A 276 -4.94 8.34 18.18
C ILE A 276 -4.94 9.40 19.29
N PRO A 277 -3.80 10.06 19.62
CA PRO A 277 -3.80 11.13 20.61
C PRO A 277 -4.67 12.32 20.22
N ALA A 278 -4.72 12.69 18.92
CA ALA A 278 -5.56 13.79 18.44
C ALA A 278 -7.05 13.52 18.68
N VAL A 279 -7.51 12.31 18.32
CA VAL A 279 -8.91 11.93 18.50
C VAL A 279 -9.25 11.76 19.98
N PHE A 280 -8.35 11.24 20.81
CA PHE A 280 -8.55 11.16 22.26
C PHE A 280 -8.69 12.56 22.90
N ALA A 281 -7.81 13.49 22.55
CA ALA A 281 -7.90 14.87 23.00
C ALA A 281 -9.26 15.52 22.63
N PHE A 282 -9.71 15.32 21.39
CA PHE A 282 -10.99 15.86 20.90
C PHE A 282 -12.21 15.18 21.54
N SER A 283 -12.18 13.86 21.77
CA SER A 283 -13.33 13.05 22.22
C SER A 283 -13.40 12.88 23.75
N GLY A 284 -12.50 13.47 24.51
CA GLY A 284 -12.41 13.26 25.96
C GLY A 284 -12.06 11.82 26.34
N GLY A 285 -11.23 11.14 25.54
CA GLY A 285 -10.75 9.79 25.79
C GLY A 285 -11.62 8.66 25.21
N ASN A 286 -12.60 8.99 24.39
CA ASN A 286 -13.46 7.98 23.76
C ASN A 286 -12.80 7.35 22.54
N LYS A 287 -12.37 6.09 22.66
CA LYS A 287 -11.77 5.31 21.56
C LYS A 287 -12.74 5.01 20.41
N ASP A 288 -14.05 4.96 20.67
CA ASP A 288 -15.07 4.68 19.66
C ASP A 288 -15.29 5.88 18.72
N ALA A 289 -14.71 7.04 19.04
CA ALA A 289 -14.69 8.20 18.16
C ALA A 289 -13.78 7.99 16.92
N LEU A 290 -12.86 6.99 16.96
CA LEU A 290 -12.10 6.59 15.78
C LEU A 290 -12.99 5.75 14.85
N SER A 291 -13.55 6.42 13.85
CA SER A 291 -14.43 5.78 12.85
C SER A 291 -13.66 4.90 11.88
N ALA A 292 -14.31 3.87 11.35
CA ALA A 292 -13.73 2.99 10.33
C ALA A 292 -13.64 3.66 8.94
N GLY A 293 -12.59 3.31 8.22
CA GLY A 293 -12.46 3.61 6.79
C GLY A 293 -12.38 5.11 6.46
N PRO A 294 -12.94 5.53 5.31
CA PRO A 294 -12.87 6.91 4.84
C PRO A 294 -13.46 7.95 5.82
N LYS A 295 -14.42 7.54 6.67
CA LYS A 295 -15.03 8.43 7.67
C LYS A 295 -14.03 9.03 8.63
N LEU A 296 -13.00 8.27 9.04
CA LEU A 296 -11.95 8.81 9.90
C LEU A 296 -11.25 10.01 9.24
N MET A 297 -10.86 9.87 7.97
CA MET A 297 -10.08 10.89 7.27
C MET A 297 -10.92 12.09 6.82
N PHE A 298 -12.15 11.84 6.35
CA PHE A 298 -12.94 12.86 5.68
C PHE A 298 -14.04 13.47 6.55
N ILE A 299 -14.31 12.90 7.72
CA ILE A 299 -15.32 13.43 8.67
C ILE A 299 -14.66 13.68 10.03
N THR A 300 -14.11 12.65 10.68
CA THR A 300 -13.60 12.77 12.06
C THR A 300 -12.42 13.74 12.15
N LEU A 301 -11.38 13.56 11.32
CA LEU A 301 -10.19 14.41 11.38
C LEU A 301 -10.43 15.87 11.01
N PRO A 302 -11.25 16.24 10.01
CA PRO A 302 -11.65 17.63 9.82
C PRO A 302 -12.29 18.26 11.06
N ASN A 303 -13.15 17.53 11.80
CA ASN A 303 -13.72 18.00 13.07
C ASN A 303 -12.65 18.20 14.15
N VAL A 304 -11.71 17.27 14.27
CA VAL A 304 -10.56 17.39 15.16
C VAL A 304 -9.73 18.63 14.80
N PHE A 305 -9.41 18.83 13.52
CA PHE A 305 -8.66 20.02 13.08
C PHE A 305 -9.42 21.32 13.35
N ALA A 306 -10.73 21.35 13.16
CA ALA A 306 -11.54 22.55 13.44
C ALA A 306 -11.49 22.96 14.92
N SER A 307 -11.32 22.03 15.85
CA SER A 307 -11.17 22.29 17.27
C SER A 307 -9.76 22.75 17.69
N MET A 308 -8.76 22.60 16.80
CA MET A 308 -7.37 22.93 17.08
C MET A 308 -7.03 24.40 16.78
N SER A 309 -6.16 25.01 17.58
CA SER A 309 -5.53 26.28 17.21
C SER A 309 -4.69 26.08 15.95
N GLY A 310 -4.95 26.90 14.90
CA GLY A 310 -4.27 26.71 13.61
C GLY A 310 -4.72 25.50 12.79
N GLY A 311 -5.86 24.90 13.11
CA GLY A 311 -6.37 23.68 12.49
C GLY A 311 -6.49 23.71 10.96
N LYS A 312 -6.70 24.91 10.37
CA LYS A 312 -6.65 25.10 8.92
C LYS A 312 -5.27 24.73 8.34
N ILE A 313 -4.18 25.17 8.97
CA ILE A 313 -2.81 24.90 8.53
C ILE A 313 -2.51 23.41 8.73
N ILE A 314 -2.86 22.88 9.91
CA ILE A 314 -2.64 21.46 10.23
C ILE A 314 -3.41 20.56 9.25
N GLY A 315 -4.67 20.88 8.96
CA GLY A 315 -5.47 20.15 7.98
C GLY A 315 -4.88 20.21 6.57
N ALA A 316 -4.40 21.38 6.11
CA ALA A 316 -3.71 21.50 4.83
C ALA A 316 -2.45 20.64 4.77
N VAL A 317 -1.60 20.69 5.80
CA VAL A 317 -0.36 19.89 5.91
C VAL A 317 -0.69 18.40 5.99
N PHE A 318 -1.74 18.02 6.72
CA PHE A 318 -2.22 16.64 6.77
C PHE A 318 -2.69 16.14 5.40
N PHE A 319 -3.51 16.90 4.67
CA PHE A 319 -3.97 16.46 3.34
C PHE A 319 -2.85 16.51 2.29
N ILE A 320 -1.80 17.32 2.46
CA ILE A 320 -0.55 17.18 1.67
C ILE A 320 0.11 15.82 1.98
N LEU A 321 0.28 15.48 3.25
CA LEU A 321 0.84 14.19 3.67
C LEU A 321 0.08 13.02 3.04
N VAL A 322 -1.25 13.04 3.15
CA VAL A 322 -2.12 11.99 2.60
C VAL A 322 -2.03 11.92 1.09
N LEU A 323 -1.94 13.06 0.40
CA LEU A 323 -1.75 13.13 -1.05
C LEU A 323 -0.42 12.50 -1.48
N LEU A 324 0.68 12.78 -0.76
CA LEU A 324 1.99 12.18 -1.04
C LEU A 324 1.93 10.65 -0.92
N ALA A 325 1.30 10.12 0.14
CA ALA A 325 1.12 8.69 0.36
C ALA A 325 0.22 8.06 -0.72
N ALA A 326 -0.88 8.73 -1.09
CA ALA A 326 -1.77 8.25 -2.15
C ALA A 326 -1.08 8.22 -3.52
N LEU A 327 -0.29 9.24 -3.86
CA LEU A 327 0.42 9.32 -5.14
C LEU A 327 1.50 8.24 -5.26
N THR A 328 2.33 8.01 -4.24
CA THR A 328 3.39 7.00 -4.30
C THR A 328 2.83 5.59 -4.50
N SER A 329 1.73 5.25 -3.83
CA SER A 329 1.05 3.96 -4.00
C SER A 329 0.34 3.83 -5.36
N SER A 330 -0.33 4.89 -5.84
CA SER A 330 -1.01 4.87 -7.15
C SER A 330 -0.01 4.74 -8.32
N ILE A 331 1.16 5.38 -8.21
CA ILE A 331 2.26 5.23 -9.17
C ILE A 331 2.69 3.76 -9.27
N SER A 332 2.82 3.08 -8.15
CA SER A 332 3.23 1.66 -8.09
C SER A 332 2.19 0.72 -8.69
N LEU A 333 0.91 0.97 -8.40
CA LEU A 333 -0.20 0.23 -9.01
C LEU A 333 -0.21 0.39 -10.52
N MET A 334 -0.14 1.63 -11.01
CA MET A 334 -0.13 1.91 -12.45
C MET A 334 1.10 1.32 -13.14
N GLU A 335 2.29 1.45 -12.52
CA GLU A 335 3.53 0.86 -13.06
C GLU A 335 3.43 -0.65 -13.21
N THR A 336 2.83 -1.33 -12.24
CA THR A 336 2.63 -2.78 -12.29
C THR A 336 1.75 -3.17 -13.48
N ILE A 337 0.64 -2.47 -13.70
CA ILE A 337 -0.25 -2.70 -14.85
C ILE A 337 0.49 -2.42 -16.17
N VAL A 338 1.21 -1.29 -16.24
CA VAL A 338 1.99 -0.92 -17.44
C VAL A 338 3.06 -1.96 -17.74
N SER A 339 3.79 -2.45 -16.74
CA SER A 339 4.81 -3.49 -16.90
C SER A 339 4.21 -4.79 -17.45
N ILE A 340 3.08 -5.23 -16.89
CA ILE A 340 2.35 -6.43 -17.35
C ILE A 340 1.93 -6.29 -18.81
N LEU A 341 1.30 -5.17 -19.16
CA LEU A 341 0.79 -4.96 -20.52
C LEU A 341 1.90 -4.74 -21.54
N CYS A 342 2.99 -4.06 -21.18
CA CYS A 342 4.17 -3.93 -22.05
C CYS A 342 4.79 -5.29 -22.36
N GLU A 343 4.92 -6.18 -21.36
CA GLU A 343 5.47 -7.54 -21.58
C GLU A 343 4.55 -8.40 -22.45
N LYS A 344 3.23 -8.34 -22.21
CA LYS A 344 2.26 -9.18 -22.92
C LYS A 344 1.96 -8.70 -24.34
N LEU A 345 1.74 -7.41 -24.51
CA LEU A 345 1.35 -6.83 -25.81
C LEU A 345 2.55 -6.41 -26.67
N LYS A 346 3.78 -6.42 -26.08
CA LYS A 346 5.01 -5.95 -26.75
C LYS A 346 4.87 -4.55 -27.35
N ALA A 347 4.03 -3.71 -26.75
CA ALA A 347 3.72 -2.36 -27.22
C ALA A 347 4.61 -1.32 -26.53
N LYS A 348 4.71 -0.13 -27.14
CA LYS A 348 5.48 0.99 -26.58
C LYS A 348 4.90 1.45 -25.24
N ARG A 349 5.76 1.65 -24.24
CA ARG A 349 5.39 2.10 -22.89
C ARG A 349 4.43 3.30 -22.90
N LYS A 350 4.72 4.34 -23.70
CA LYS A 350 3.88 5.55 -23.80
C LYS A 350 2.44 5.22 -24.18
N THR A 351 2.26 4.36 -25.19
CA THR A 351 0.93 3.92 -25.65
C THR A 351 0.18 3.17 -24.55
N ILE A 352 0.88 2.25 -23.87
CA ILE A 352 0.28 1.49 -22.76
C ILE A 352 -0.08 2.40 -21.58
N CYS A 353 0.77 3.36 -21.20
CA CYS A 353 0.45 4.32 -20.14
C CYS A 353 -0.82 5.12 -20.44
N ILE A 354 -0.98 5.61 -21.69
CA ILE A 354 -2.19 6.35 -22.10
C ILE A 354 -3.41 5.42 -22.08
N PHE A 355 -3.26 4.19 -22.55
CA PHE A 355 -4.34 3.19 -22.49
C PHE A 355 -4.78 2.90 -21.06
N VAL A 356 -3.83 2.66 -20.13
CA VAL A 356 -4.13 2.44 -18.73
C VAL A 356 -4.78 3.65 -18.08
N MET A 357 -4.31 4.87 -18.40
CA MET A 357 -4.89 6.12 -17.91
C MET A 357 -6.38 6.24 -18.31
N ILE A 358 -6.68 6.04 -19.58
CA ILE A 358 -8.07 6.12 -20.11
C ILE A 358 -8.94 5.01 -19.50
N SER A 359 -8.43 3.78 -19.46
CA SER A 359 -9.16 2.64 -18.90
C SER A 359 -9.44 2.81 -17.41
N ALA A 360 -8.46 3.31 -16.64
CA ALA A 360 -8.63 3.58 -15.22
C ALA A 360 -9.67 4.68 -14.97
N PHE A 361 -9.69 5.71 -15.79
CA PHE A 361 -10.74 6.74 -15.71
C PHE A 361 -12.12 6.14 -16.01
N ALA A 362 -12.27 5.38 -17.10
CA ALA A 362 -13.52 4.75 -17.48
C ALA A 362 -14.05 3.78 -16.40
N ILE A 363 -13.18 2.96 -15.79
CA ILE A 363 -13.57 2.05 -14.70
C ILE A 363 -13.83 2.85 -13.41
N GLY A 364 -13.06 3.90 -13.13
CA GLY A 364 -13.24 4.77 -11.98
C GLY A 364 -14.60 5.49 -11.99
N ILE A 365 -15.14 5.82 -13.17
CA ILE A 365 -16.51 6.36 -13.32
C ILE A 365 -17.55 5.44 -12.66
N LEU A 366 -17.41 4.11 -12.77
CA LEU A 366 -18.32 3.15 -12.13
C LEU A 366 -18.34 3.31 -10.61
N SER A 367 -17.15 3.51 -10.02
CA SER A 367 -17.01 3.74 -8.57
C SER A 367 -17.62 5.08 -8.13
N VAL A 368 -17.46 6.14 -8.93
CA VAL A 368 -18.10 7.44 -8.66
C VAL A 368 -19.62 7.33 -8.77
N PHE A 369 -20.12 6.68 -9.82
CA PHE A 369 -21.56 6.48 -10.02
C PHE A 369 -22.19 5.61 -8.94
N GLY A 370 -21.44 4.67 -8.36
CA GLY A 370 -21.90 3.86 -7.25
C GLY A 370 -22.33 4.67 -6.03
N TYR A 371 -21.73 5.82 -5.77
CA TYR A 371 -22.13 6.73 -4.69
C TYR A 371 -23.11 7.82 -5.13
N SER A 372 -23.29 8.05 -6.42
CA SER A 372 -24.14 9.11 -6.97
C SER A 372 -25.37 8.55 -7.68
N ILE A 373 -25.37 8.54 -9.02
CA ILE A 373 -26.57 8.17 -9.82
C ILE A 373 -26.94 6.69 -9.71
N TRP A 374 -26.04 5.80 -9.30
CA TRP A 374 -26.27 4.38 -9.07
C TRP A 374 -26.23 4.00 -7.59
N SER A 375 -26.44 4.95 -6.68
CA SER A 375 -26.36 4.70 -5.23
C SER A 375 -27.32 3.62 -4.72
N GLY A 376 -28.44 3.36 -5.43
CA GLY A 376 -29.34 2.25 -5.17
C GLY A 376 -28.86 0.89 -5.69
N PHE A 377 -27.81 0.84 -6.52
CA PHE A 377 -27.26 -0.40 -7.07
C PHE A 377 -26.11 -0.91 -6.18
N THR A 378 -26.31 -2.07 -5.58
CA THR A 378 -25.29 -2.71 -4.72
C THR A 378 -25.01 -4.13 -5.18
N ILE A 379 -23.77 -4.58 -5.00
CA ILE A 379 -23.35 -5.97 -5.21
C ILE A 379 -23.00 -6.56 -3.83
N ALA A 380 -23.64 -7.65 -3.45
CA ALA A 380 -23.50 -8.26 -2.12
C ALA A 380 -23.71 -7.24 -0.97
N GLY A 381 -24.65 -6.30 -1.12
CA GLY A 381 -24.96 -5.27 -0.15
C GLY A 381 -23.92 -4.13 -0.04
N LYS A 382 -22.94 -4.07 -0.94
CA LYS A 382 -21.88 -3.06 -0.96
C LYS A 382 -22.02 -2.15 -2.18
N GLN A 383 -21.67 -0.86 -2.01
CA GLN A 383 -21.49 0.06 -3.14
C GLN A 383 -20.36 -0.44 -4.05
N LEU A 384 -20.36 -0.01 -5.32
CA LEU A 384 -19.40 -0.53 -6.32
C LEU A 384 -17.93 -0.37 -5.89
N LEU A 385 -17.54 0.78 -5.34
CA LEU A 385 -16.18 0.97 -4.84
C LEU A 385 -15.87 0.00 -3.70
N ASP A 386 -16.76 -0.11 -2.72
CA ASP A 386 -16.57 -1.00 -1.57
C ASP A 386 -16.58 -2.48 -1.98
N PHE A 387 -17.33 -2.82 -3.04
CA PHE A 387 -17.29 -4.16 -3.61
C PHE A 387 -15.95 -4.45 -4.29
N PHE A 388 -15.40 -3.53 -5.09
CA PHE A 388 -14.10 -3.71 -5.70
C PHE A 388 -12.98 -3.79 -4.66
N ASP A 389 -13.05 -2.98 -3.61
CA ASP A 389 -12.14 -3.05 -2.48
C ASP A 389 -12.21 -4.40 -1.77
N PHE A 390 -13.42 -4.83 -1.42
CA PHE A 390 -13.64 -6.14 -0.79
C PHE A 390 -13.15 -7.29 -1.66
N PHE A 391 -13.51 -7.30 -2.95
CA PHE A 391 -13.16 -8.40 -3.84
C PHE A 391 -11.65 -8.51 -4.07
N SER A 392 -10.98 -7.39 -4.28
CA SER A 392 -9.52 -7.40 -4.46
C SER A 392 -8.77 -7.72 -3.19
N ASN A 393 -9.07 -7.06 -2.07
CA ASN A 393 -8.28 -7.16 -0.84
C ASN A 393 -8.63 -8.39 0.01
N ASN A 394 -9.91 -8.76 0.06
CA ASN A 394 -10.38 -9.81 0.94
C ASN A 394 -10.49 -11.18 0.26
N ILE A 395 -10.53 -11.21 -1.08
CA ILE A 395 -10.64 -12.47 -1.83
C ILE A 395 -9.38 -12.72 -2.66
N LEU A 396 -9.07 -11.85 -3.63
CA LEU A 396 -7.99 -12.14 -4.59
C LEU A 396 -6.61 -12.14 -3.94
N MET A 397 -6.28 -11.13 -3.14
CA MET A 397 -4.96 -11.02 -2.53
C MET A 397 -4.63 -12.18 -1.58
N PRO A 398 -5.51 -12.61 -0.64
CA PRO A 398 -5.23 -13.79 0.19
C PRO A 398 -5.04 -15.07 -0.63
N ILE A 399 -5.81 -15.26 -1.72
CA ILE A 399 -5.64 -16.38 -2.64
C ILE A 399 -4.24 -16.35 -3.28
N VAL A 400 -3.83 -15.20 -3.82
CA VAL A 400 -2.52 -15.05 -4.45
C VAL A 400 -1.40 -15.35 -3.46
N ALA A 401 -1.47 -14.80 -2.24
CA ALA A 401 -0.45 -15.03 -1.22
C ALA A 401 -0.42 -16.50 -0.76
N LEU A 402 -1.57 -17.13 -0.52
CA LEU A 402 -1.65 -18.54 -0.13
C LEU A 402 -0.98 -19.44 -1.19
N PHE A 403 -1.36 -19.24 -2.45
CA PHE A 403 -0.77 -20.05 -3.53
C PHE A 403 0.70 -19.71 -3.80
N THR A 404 1.16 -18.49 -3.53
CA THR A 404 2.58 -18.12 -3.53
C THR A 404 3.34 -18.88 -2.44
N CYS A 405 2.77 -18.98 -1.24
CA CYS A 405 3.36 -19.79 -0.15
C CYS A 405 3.43 -21.28 -0.54
N ILE A 406 2.37 -21.82 -1.15
CA ILE A 406 2.37 -23.21 -1.63
C ILE A 406 3.42 -23.41 -2.72
N LEU A 407 3.48 -22.50 -3.70
CA LEU A 407 4.46 -22.56 -4.77
C LEU A 407 5.89 -22.60 -4.23
N ILE A 408 6.24 -21.67 -3.36
CA ILE A 408 7.62 -21.51 -2.87
C ILE A 408 7.93 -22.45 -1.70
N GLY A 409 6.97 -22.72 -0.84
CA GLY A 409 7.17 -23.62 0.30
C GLY A 409 7.32 -25.10 -0.09
N TYR A 410 6.56 -25.54 -1.11
CA TYR A 410 6.40 -26.96 -1.41
C TYR A 410 6.77 -27.36 -2.84
N VAL A 411 6.37 -26.59 -3.86
CA VAL A 411 6.54 -26.97 -5.27
C VAL A 411 7.94 -26.61 -5.78
N ALA A 412 8.29 -25.32 -5.77
CA ALA A 412 9.61 -24.84 -6.23
C ALA A 412 10.69 -24.94 -5.15
N LYS A 413 10.27 -25.14 -3.90
CA LYS A 413 11.07 -25.15 -2.67
C LYS A 413 11.71 -23.78 -2.35
N THR A 414 11.84 -23.48 -1.05
CA THR A 414 12.41 -22.21 -0.57
C THR A 414 13.82 -21.93 -1.09
N LYS A 415 14.54 -22.97 -1.46
CA LYS A 415 15.91 -22.90 -1.98
C LYS A 415 16.03 -21.97 -3.20
N ILE A 416 15.01 -21.90 -4.06
CA ILE A 416 15.04 -21.03 -5.25
C ILE A 416 15.13 -19.55 -4.88
N ILE A 417 14.54 -19.15 -3.75
CA ILE A 417 14.56 -17.80 -3.21
C ILE A 417 15.85 -17.57 -2.40
N GLU A 418 16.25 -18.56 -1.60
CA GLU A 418 17.49 -18.53 -0.84
C GLU A 418 18.70 -18.31 -1.74
N ASP A 419 18.81 -19.07 -2.83
CA ASP A 419 19.88 -18.91 -3.83
C ASP A 419 19.90 -17.52 -4.46
N GLU A 420 18.73 -16.93 -4.72
CA GLU A 420 18.63 -15.57 -5.26
C GLU A 420 19.06 -14.51 -4.23
N ILE A 421 18.76 -14.70 -2.96
CA ILE A 421 19.19 -13.79 -1.87
C ILE A 421 20.71 -13.90 -1.67
N GLU A 422 21.24 -15.11 -1.73
CA GLU A 422 22.65 -15.40 -1.45
C GLU A 422 23.61 -15.04 -2.59
N LEU A 423 23.12 -14.47 -3.71
CA LEU A 423 23.98 -13.99 -4.79
C LEU A 423 25.06 -13.01 -4.32
N ASN A 424 24.75 -12.16 -3.34
CA ASN A 424 25.65 -11.08 -2.89
C ASN A 424 25.88 -11.05 -1.38
N SER A 425 25.17 -11.87 -0.60
CA SER A 425 25.31 -11.87 0.86
C SER A 425 24.68 -13.13 1.47
N LYS A 426 25.23 -13.58 2.59
CA LYS A 426 24.65 -14.69 3.36
C LYS A 426 23.25 -14.32 3.83
N PHE A 427 22.27 -15.21 3.62
CA PHE A 427 20.90 -15.04 4.10
C PHE A 427 20.82 -15.31 5.61
N LYS A 428 20.78 -14.24 6.42
CA LYS A 428 20.80 -14.37 7.89
C LYS A 428 19.49 -14.92 8.45
N SER A 429 18.36 -14.57 7.86
CA SER A 429 17.02 -14.93 8.34
C SER A 429 16.48 -16.25 7.77
N VAL A 430 17.33 -17.12 7.18
CA VAL A 430 16.92 -18.31 6.44
C VAL A 430 16.05 -19.29 7.24
N LYS A 431 16.36 -19.53 8.53
CA LYS A 431 15.58 -20.46 9.38
C LYS A 431 14.15 -19.94 9.59
N MET A 432 14.02 -18.66 9.96
CA MET A 432 12.74 -17.99 10.14
C MET A 432 11.94 -18.00 8.83
N TYR A 433 12.57 -17.64 7.72
CA TYR A 433 11.98 -17.62 6.39
C TYR A 433 11.37 -18.98 6.01
N ARG A 434 12.13 -20.08 6.19
CA ARG A 434 11.66 -21.44 5.89
C ARG A 434 10.43 -21.83 6.71
N ILE A 435 10.43 -21.52 8.03
CA ILE A 435 9.32 -21.81 8.92
C ILE A 435 8.09 -21.00 8.50
N MET A 436 8.28 -19.70 8.25
CA MET A 436 7.20 -18.80 7.82
C MET A 436 6.57 -19.29 6.51
N MET A 437 7.35 -19.49 5.46
CA MET A 437 6.82 -19.82 4.13
C MET A 437 6.19 -21.21 4.06
N LYS A 438 6.68 -22.18 4.85
CA LYS A 438 6.14 -23.55 4.81
C LYS A 438 4.93 -23.76 5.72
N TYR A 439 4.91 -23.14 6.88
CA TYR A 439 3.93 -23.50 7.91
C TYR A 439 3.05 -22.33 8.33
N ILE A 440 3.65 -21.22 8.71
CA ILE A 440 2.92 -20.12 9.37
C ILE A 440 2.15 -19.27 8.36
N ALA A 441 2.81 -18.81 7.29
CA ALA A 441 2.18 -17.93 6.32
C ALA A 441 0.98 -18.58 5.58
N PRO A 442 1.02 -19.87 5.15
CA PRO A 442 -0.17 -20.49 4.58
C PRO A 442 -1.36 -20.53 5.52
N VAL A 443 -1.12 -20.84 6.81
CA VAL A 443 -2.19 -20.85 7.83
C VAL A 443 -2.74 -19.45 8.05
N PHE A 444 -1.88 -18.44 8.12
CA PHE A 444 -2.30 -17.05 8.28
C PHE A 444 -3.11 -16.55 7.08
N MET A 445 -2.68 -16.88 5.86
CA MET A 445 -3.44 -16.51 4.66
C MET A 445 -4.81 -17.16 4.61
N LEU A 446 -4.89 -18.43 5.00
CA LEU A 446 -6.17 -19.13 5.09
C LEU A 446 -7.07 -18.50 6.17
N ALA A 447 -6.51 -18.15 7.33
CA ALA A 447 -7.26 -17.49 8.41
C ALA A 447 -7.78 -16.11 7.98
N ILE A 448 -6.96 -15.29 7.29
CA ILE A 448 -7.38 -14.00 6.75
C ILE A 448 -8.52 -14.20 5.73
N PHE A 449 -8.36 -15.14 4.80
CA PHE A 449 -9.36 -15.41 3.78
C PHE A 449 -10.70 -15.83 4.39
N ILE A 450 -10.68 -16.80 5.31
CA ILE A 450 -11.89 -17.31 5.99
C ILE A 450 -12.54 -16.18 6.80
N SER A 451 -11.76 -15.44 7.59
CA SER A 451 -12.26 -14.32 8.41
C SER A 451 -12.92 -13.25 7.56
N SER A 452 -12.32 -12.91 6.41
CA SER A 452 -12.85 -11.92 5.49
C SER A 452 -14.16 -12.35 4.82
N VAL A 453 -14.29 -13.63 4.45
CA VAL A 453 -15.49 -14.17 3.80
C VAL A 453 -16.65 -14.31 4.81
N ILE A 454 -16.34 -14.68 6.05
CA ILE A 454 -17.38 -14.84 7.11
C ILE A 454 -17.77 -13.46 7.70
N GLY A 455 -17.05 -12.38 7.37
CA GLY A 455 -17.31 -11.05 7.93
C GLY A 455 -16.90 -10.92 9.41
N TYR A 456 -15.90 -11.69 9.85
CA TYR A 456 -15.46 -11.74 11.25
C TYR A 456 -14.54 -10.56 11.64
N VAL A 457 -13.92 -9.91 10.66
CA VAL A 457 -13.03 -8.71 10.80
C VAL A 457 -13.43 -7.64 9.80
#